data_a7f6a65a030c221bcd277ceec72674d7
#
_entry.id   a7f6a65a030c221bcd277ceec72674d7
#
_cell.length_a   1.000
_cell.length_b   1.000
_cell.length_c   1.000
_cell.angle_alpha   90.00
_cell.angle_beta   90.00
_cell.angle_gamma   90.00
#
_symmetry.space_group_name_H-M   'P 1'
#
loop_
_entity.id
_entity.type
_entity.pdbx_description
1 polymer ?
#
loop_
_entity_poly.entity_id
_entity_poly.type
_entity_poly.pdbx_seq_one_letter_code
_entity_poly.pdbx_strand_id
1 'polypeptide(L)'
;MKKPTVYFPFFGNDFFAAVAGYSDTVGLGYLRALWHYWHHTGCEGLRDDDNYLRRVCVPDGLNWPETKGIIFDNRYFFRLENGLWHQQRCREEFQRSIAIGNKRSRIGVKGSQARWQTT
;
A
#
# COMPACT_ATOMS: atom_id res chain seq x y z
N MET A 1 2.15 15.19 -10.97
CA MET A 1 3.22 14.18 -11.10
C MET A 1 2.61 12.81 -11.28
N LYS A 2 3.00 12.08 -12.32
CA LYS A 2 2.52 10.72 -12.54
C LYS A 2 3.03 9.80 -11.45
N LYS A 3 2.13 9.08 -10.79
CA LYS A 3 2.53 8.04 -9.85
C LYS A 3 3.10 6.86 -10.63
N PRO A 4 4.16 6.19 -10.12
CA PRO A 4 4.69 5.03 -10.80
C PRO A 4 3.64 3.93 -10.91
N THR A 5 3.57 3.30 -12.08
CA THR A 5 2.68 2.16 -12.31
C THR A 5 3.37 0.91 -11.79
N VAL A 6 3.08 0.57 -10.54
CA VAL A 6 3.68 -0.59 -9.87
C VAL A 6 2.53 -1.48 -9.41
N TYR A 7 2.63 -2.77 -9.75
CA TYR A 7 1.62 -3.73 -9.34
C TYR A 7 1.63 -3.90 -7.83
N PHE A 8 0.45 -3.87 -7.24
CA PHE A 8 0.29 -4.16 -5.81
C PHE A 8 0.47 -5.68 -5.60
N PRO A 9 1.54 -6.10 -4.87
CA PRO A 9 1.75 -7.52 -4.62
C PRO A 9 0.79 -7.99 -3.53
N PHE A 10 -0.18 -8.79 -3.92
CA PHE A 10 -1.15 -9.33 -2.97
C PHE A 10 -0.68 -10.69 -2.45
N PHE A 11 -0.17 -10.69 -1.23
CA PHE A 11 0.25 -11.91 -0.54
C PHE A 11 -0.96 -12.53 0.16
N GLY A 12 -1.75 -13.28 -0.61
CA GLY A 12 -3.05 -13.78 -0.15
C GLY A 12 -3.00 -14.60 1.13
N ASN A 13 -2.02 -15.50 1.25
CA ASN A 13 -1.88 -16.32 2.45
C ASN A 13 -1.63 -15.47 3.70
N ASP A 14 -0.73 -14.48 3.59
CA ASP A 14 -0.42 -13.60 4.71
C ASP A 14 -1.60 -12.69 5.06
N PHE A 15 -2.28 -12.17 4.04
CA PHE A 15 -3.45 -11.32 4.24
C PHE A 15 -4.56 -12.08 4.96
N PHE A 16 -4.94 -13.25 4.46
CA PHE A 16 -6.03 -14.02 5.07
C PHE A 16 -5.68 -14.52 6.46
N ALA A 17 -4.41 -14.85 6.71
CA ALA A 17 -3.97 -15.21 8.05
C ALA A 17 -4.08 -14.01 9.02
N ALA A 18 -3.73 -12.81 8.55
CA ALA A 18 -3.79 -11.61 9.37
C ALA A 18 -5.22 -11.24 9.78
N VAL A 19 -6.20 -11.45 8.89
CA VAL A 19 -7.60 -11.04 9.15
C VAL A 19 -8.50 -12.19 9.61
N ALA A 20 -7.97 -13.39 9.78
CA ALA A 20 -8.74 -14.60 10.03
C ALA A 20 -9.61 -14.53 11.31
N GLY A 21 -9.18 -13.79 12.33
CA GLY A 21 -9.94 -13.64 13.57
C GLY A 21 -10.88 -12.44 13.59
N TYR A 22 -11.03 -11.74 12.49
CA TYR A 22 -11.79 -10.49 12.44
C TYR A 22 -13.01 -10.62 11.50
N SER A 23 -13.91 -9.64 11.58
CA SER A 23 -15.09 -9.59 10.70
C SER A 23 -14.71 -9.28 9.26
N ASP A 24 -15.65 -9.54 8.34
CA ASP A 24 -15.48 -9.20 6.92
C ASP A 24 -15.29 -7.70 6.72
N THR A 25 -15.95 -6.88 7.53
CA THR A 25 -15.79 -5.42 7.48
C THR A 25 -14.34 -5.02 7.79
N VAL A 26 -13.72 -5.63 8.79
CA VAL A 26 -12.31 -5.38 9.11
C VAL A 26 -11.41 -5.86 7.99
N GLY A 27 -11.62 -7.08 7.50
CA GLY A 27 -10.82 -7.65 6.42
C GLY A 27 -10.85 -6.80 5.15
N LEU A 28 -12.05 -6.43 4.69
CA LEU A 28 -12.20 -5.60 3.51
C LEU A 28 -11.67 -4.19 3.75
N GLY A 29 -11.92 -3.62 4.93
CA GLY A 29 -11.41 -2.30 5.30
C GLY A 29 -9.88 -2.25 5.26
N TYR A 30 -9.23 -3.27 5.78
CA TYR A 30 -7.77 -3.39 5.74
C TYR A 30 -7.27 -3.50 4.30
N LEU A 31 -7.90 -4.33 3.48
CA LEU A 31 -7.52 -4.46 2.07
C LEU A 31 -7.66 -3.13 1.31
N ARG A 32 -8.77 -2.41 1.54
CA ARG A 32 -8.97 -1.09 0.95
C ARG A 32 -7.90 -0.09 1.41
N ALA A 33 -7.53 -0.14 2.68
CA ALA A 33 -6.47 0.72 3.21
C ALA A 33 -5.12 0.43 2.56
N LEU A 34 -4.77 -0.84 2.39
CA LEU A 34 -3.53 -1.25 1.71
C LEU A 34 -3.53 -0.80 0.25
N TRP A 35 -4.63 -0.99 -0.46
CA TRP A 35 -4.77 -0.57 -1.84
C TRP A 35 -4.59 0.94 -1.99
N HIS A 36 -5.27 1.71 -1.14
CA HIS A 36 -5.19 3.17 -1.16
C HIS A 36 -3.78 3.65 -0.81
N TYR A 37 -3.18 3.05 0.21
CA TYR A 37 -1.82 3.37 0.63
C TYR A 37 -0.83 3.16 -0.51
N TRP A 38 -0.94 2.05 -1.24
CA TRP A 38 -0.06 1.73 -2.36
C TRP A 38 -0.33 2.62 -3.57
N HIS A 39 -1.57 2.65 -4.05
CA HIS A 39 -1.90 3.27 -5.34
C HIS A 39 -2.12 4.77 -5.26
N HIS A 40 -2.74 5.27 -4.22
CA HIS A 40 -3.04 6.71 -4.11
C HIS A 40 -1.93 7.50 -3.45
N THR A 41 -1.31 6.96 -2.40
CA THR A 41 -0.28 7.70 -1.68
C THR A 41 1.13 7.29 -2.07
N GLY A 42 1.32 6.21 -2.83
CA GLY A 42 2.66 5.70 -3.13
C GLY A 42 3.43 5.37 -1.86
N CYS A 43 2.73 4.87 -0.85
CA CYS A 43 3.28 4.53 0.46
C CYS A 43 3.89 5.73 1.20
N GLU A 44 3.44 6.94 0.89
CA GLU A 44 3.86 8.15 1.60
C GLU A 44 3.12 8.33 2.93
N GLY A 45 1.99 7.65 3.11
CA GLY A 45 1.25 7.65 4.36
C GLY A 45 -0.20 8.07 4.23
N LEU A 46 -1.04 7.57 5.14
CA LEU A 46 -2.44 7.96 5.23
C LEU A 46 -2.58 9.01 6.33
N ARG A 47 -3.30 10.09 6.04
CA ARG A 47 -3.52 11.17 7.01
C ARG A 47 -4.27 10.64 8.22
N ASP A 48 -3.91 11.13 9.40
CA ASP A 48 -4.59 10.81 10.64
C ASP A 48 -5.85 11.68 10.79
N ASP A 49 -6.83 11.40 9.94
CA ASP A 49 -8.11 12.10 9.88
C ASP A 49 -9.22 11.06 9.84
N ASP A 50 -10.10 11.09 10.81
CA ASP A 50 -11.14 10.07 10.98
C ASP A 50 -12.04 9.94 9.76
N ASN A 51 -12.51 11.04 9.19
CA ASN A 51 -13.38 11.01 8.02
C ASN A 51 -12.65 10.48 6.79
N TYR A 52 -11.39 10.86 6.62
CA TYR A 52 -10.56 10.38 5.52
C TYR A 52 -10.36 8.86 5.62
N LEU A 53 -9.94 8.38 6.79
CA LEU A 53 -9.70 6.96 7.01
C LEU A 53 -10.98 6.14 6.85
N ARG A 54 -12.11 6.65 7.34
CA ARG A 54 -13.41 6.00 7.16
C ARG A 54 -13.77 5.85 5.69
N ARG A 55 -13.63 6.93 4.91
CA ARG A 55 -13.94 6.89 3.48
C ARG A 55 -13.06 5.90 2.73
N VAL A 56 -11.81 5.77 3.14
CA VAL A 56 -10.87 4.81 2.53
C VAL A 56 -11.28 3.37 2.86
N CYS A 57 -11.55 3.08 4.13
CA CYS A 57 -11.72 1.70 4.61
C CYS A 57 -13.16 1.23 4.58
N VAL A 58 -14.09 2.05 5.09
CA VAL A 58 -15.50 1.68 5.27
C VAL A 58 -16.36 2.84 4.79
N PRO A 59 -16.57 2.98 3.47
CA PRO A 59 -17.31 4.13 2.93
C PRO A 59 -18.72 4.28 3.49
N ASP A 60 -19.41 3.17 3.82
CA ASP A 60 -20.75 3.21 4.41
C ASP A 60 -20.75 3.51 5.90
N GLY A 61 -19.59 3.52 6.54
CA GLY A 61 -19.43 3.84 7.95
C GLY A 61 -19.87 2.75 8.93
N LEU A 62 -20.31 1.59 8.44
CA LEU A 62 -20.77 0.50 9.32
C LEU A 62 -19.63 -0.01 10.18
N ASN A 63 -19.86 -0.01 11.51
CA ASN A 63 -18.88 -0.49 12.51
C ASN A 63 -17.53 0.21 12.41
N TRP A 64 -17.50 1.47 11.96
CA TRP A 64 -16.25 2.19 11.72
C TRP A 64 -15.40 2.37 12.99
N PRO A 65 -15.95 2.80 14.14
CA PRO A 65 -15.09 2.98 15.33
C PRO A 65 -14.35 1.72 15.74
N GLU A 66 -15.03 0.57 15.69
CA GLU A 66 -14.45 -0.74 15.97
C GLU A 66 -13.39 -1.12 14.95
N THR A 67 -13.73 -0.99 13.67
CA THR A 67 -12.84 -1.31 12.56
C THR A 67 -11.60 -0.44 12.58
N LYS A 68 -11.77 0.86 12.82
CA LYS A 68 -10.65 1.80 12.94
C LYS A 68 -9.69 1.38 14.04
N GLY A 69 -10.22 1.01 15.21
CA GLY A 69 -9.41 0.60 16.35
C GLY A 69 -8.59 -0.66 16.10
N ILE A 70 -9.03 -1.49 15.16
CA ILE A 70 -8.30 -2.70 14.79
C ILE A 70 -7.25 -2.41 13.73
N ILE A 71 -7.62 -1.70 12.66
CA ILE A 71 -6.72 -1.45 11.53
C ILE A 71 -5.62 -0.44 11.89
N PHE A 72 -5.98 0.62 12.61
CA PHE A 72 -5.05 1.70 12.98
C PHE A 72 -4.73 1.60 14.48
N ASP A 73 -3.97 0.56 14.83
CA ASP A 73 -3.73 0.20 16.21
C ASP A 73 -2.27 0.34 16.67
N ASN A 74 -1.38 0.78 15.79
CA ASN A 74 0.05 0.94 16.04
C ASN A 74 0.81 -0.37 16.32
N ARG A 75 0.16 -1.52 16.15
CA ARG A 75 0.80 -2.81 16.47
C ARG A 75 0.88 -3.77 15.30
N TYR A 76 -0.24 -4.14 14.72
CA TYR A 76 -0.31 -5.26 13.77
C TYR A 76 -0.50 -4.85 12.33
N PHE A 77 -1.28 -3.81 12.07
CA PHE A 77 -1.62 -3.39 10.71
C PHE A 77 -0.93 -2.08 10.35
N PHE A 78 -1.55 -0.96 10.65
CA PHE A 78 -0.95 0.35 10.38
C PHE A 78 -0.37 0.97 11.64
N ARG A 79 0.75 1.66 11.48
CA ARG A 79 1.43 2.39 12.57
C ARG A 79 1.44 3.88 12.28
N LEU A 80 1.24 4.68 13.30
CA LEU A 80 1.33 6.13 13.21
C LEU A 80 2.79 6.57 13.34
N GLU A 81 3.29 7.24 12.31
CA GLU A 81 4.65 7.78 12.26
C GLU A 81 4.58 9.22 11.74
N ASN A 82 5.02 10.18 12.54
CA ASN A 82 5.03 11.60 12.16
C ASN A 82 3.68 12.10 11.65
N GLY A 83 2.59 11.68 12.28
CA GLY A 83 1.24 12.10 11.93
C GLY A 83 0.62 11.39 10.73
N LEU A 84 1.28 10.38 10.18
CA LEU A 84 0.81 9.60 9.05
C LEU A 84 0.78 8.11 9.38
N TRP A 85 -0.24 7.41 8.87
CA TRP A 85 -0.34 5.97 9.06
C TRP A 85 0.42 5.23 7.96
N HIS A 86 1.28 4.30 8.37
CA HIS A 86 2.11 3.49 7.49
C HIS A 86 1.93 2.01 7.75
N GLN A 87 2.06 1.22 6.70
CA GLN A 87 2.15 -0.23 6.81
C GLN A 87 3.55 -0.64 6.35
N GLN A 88 4.34 -1.18 7.26
CA GLN A 88 5.77 -1.38 7.09
C GLN A 88 6.10 -2.28 5.90
N ARG A 89 5.49 -3.45 5.83
CA ARG A 89 5.77 -4.41 4.76
C ARG A 89 5.40 -3.85 3.39
N CYS A 90 4.25 -3.19 3.31
CA CYS A 90 3.78 -2.57 2.08
C CYS A 90 4.76 -1.50 1.59
N ARG A 91 5.25 -0.67 2.50
CA ARG A 91 6.23 0.37 2.19
C ARG A 91 7.54 -0.22 1.68
N GLU A 92 8.04 -1.27 2.32
CA GLU A 92 9.26 -1.96 1.91
C GLU A 92 9.12 -2.58 0.52
N GLU A 93 8.00 -3.26 0.27
CA GLU A 93 7.74 -3.87 -1.04
C GLU A 93 7.59 -2.83 -2.14
N PHE A 94 6.96 -1.69 -1.84
CA PHE A 94 6.82 -0.60 -2.78
C PHE A 94 8.19 -0.03 -3.17
N GLN A 95 9.04 0.23 -2.19
CA GLN A 95 10.38 0.75 -2.42
C GLN A 95 11.22 -0.23 -3.22
N ARG A 96 11.12 -1.52 -2.92
CA ARG A 96 11.81 -2.57 -3.66
C ARG A 96 11.34 -2.63 -5.12
N SER A 97 10.04 -2.55 -5.34
CA SER A 97 9.45 -2.58 -6.68
C SER A 97 9.89 -1.40 -7.53
N ILE A 98 9.96 -0.20 -6.94
CA ILE A 98 10.46 0.99 -7.63
C ILE A 98 11.94 0.83 -7.98
N ALA A 99 12.75 0.34 -7.06
CA ALA A 99 14.18 0.13 -7.30
C ALA A 99 14.41 -0.87 -8.46
N ILE A 100 13.65 -1.97 -8.48
CA ILE A 100 13.71 -2.95 -9.57
C ILE A 100 13.26 -2.32 -10.88
N GLY A 101 12.15 -1.58 -10.88
CA GLY A 101 11.64 -0.90 -12.06
C GLY A 101 12.65 0.10 -12.63
N ASN A 102 13.27 0.90 -11.77
CA ASN A 102 14.31 1.83 -12.18
C ASN A 102 15.52 1.12 -12.77
N LYS A 103 15.96 0.03 -12.16
CA LYS A 103 17.06 -0.79 -12.67
C LYS A 103 16.75 -1.37 -14.03
N ARG A 104 15.56 -1.92 -14.21
CA ARG A 104 15.13 -2.47 -15.51
C ARG A 104 15.06 -1.40 -16.59
N SER A 105 14.56 -0.23 -16.25
CA SER A 105 14.49 0.91 -17.16
C SER A 105 15.87 1.35 -17.63
N ARG A 106 16.84 1.43 -16.73
CA ARG A 106 18.23 1.77 -17.06
C ARG A 106 18.86 0.72 -17.99
N ILE A 107 18.64 -0.54 -17.71
CA ILE A 107 19.14 -1.65 -18.55
C ILE A 107 18.52 -1.58 -19.94
N GLY A 108 17.21 -1.33 -20.02
CA GLY A 108 16.50 -1.20 -21.29
C GLY A 108 17.04 -0.06 -22.14
N VAL A 109 17.29 1.10 -21.54
CA VAL A 109 17.87 2.25 -22.25
C VAL A 109 19.27 1.93 -22.76
N LYS A 110 20.12 1.34 -21.94
CA LYS A 110 21.48 0.95 -22.36
C LYS A 110 21.45 -0.07 -23.51
N GLY A 111 20.57 -1.06 -23.43
CA GLY A 111 20.40 -2.05 -24.48
C GLY A 111 19.95 -1.43 -25.80
N SER A 112 19.00 -0.50 -25.74
CA SER A 112 18.50 0.24 -26.88
C SER A 112 19.62 1.06 -27.55
N GLN A 113 20.38 1.77 -26.75
CA GLN A 113 21.51 2.59 -27.23
C GLN A 113 22.59 1.72 -27.90
N ALA A 114 22.90 0.57 -27.32
CA ALA A 114 23.87 -0.36 -27.88
C ALA A 114 23.44 -0.87 -29.26
N ARG A 115 22.14 -1.19 -29.42
CA ARG A 115 21.59 -1.61 -30.73
C ARG A 115 21.72 -0.54 -31.79
N TRP A 116 21.45 0.71 -31.47
CA TRP A 116 21.54 1.82 -32.40
C TRP A 116 22.97 2.15 -32.75
N GLN A 117 23.92 1.92 -31.86
CA GLN A 117 25.33 2.19 -32.08
C GLN A 117 26.03 1.11 -32.94
N THR A 118 25.46 -0.10 -32.99
CA THR A 118 26.03 -1.22 -33.76
C THR A 118 25.51 -1.30 -35.18
N THR A 119 24.58 -0.47 -35.55
CA THR A 119 24.11 -0.35 -36.92
C THR A 119 24.69 0.89 -37.56
#